data_66e6a33c32933e15b7d63821e12ac6fc
#
_entry.id   66e6a33c32933e15b7d63821e12ac6fc
#
_cell.length_a   1.000
_cell.length_b   1.000
_cell.length_c   1.000
_cell.angle_alpha   90.00
_cell.angle_beta   90.00
_cell.angle_gamma   90.00
#
_symmetry.space_group_name_H-M   'P 1'
#
loop_
_entity.id
_entity.type
_entity.pdbx_description
1 polymer ?
#
loop_
_entity_poly.entity_id
_entity_poly.type
_entity_poly.pdbx_seq_one_letter_code
_entity_poly.pdbx_strand_id
1 'polypeptide(L)'
;MTVIDNRRALSSAEGFDLIFEMVKVATERTIGKHRAGLTLVLGDISNDVGAYHEMGSNAIVLNRNLLRIVEKLSKTRSKRNAYVFMILLHEYLHTLGYTSDRQVRTLGRRIADEYLGRRHLAGEMAVRPLDQFFPGLSTFSVFRDKGEYQTISRFDSSSTPYIA
;
A
#
# COMPACT_ATOMS: atom_id res chain seq x y z
N MET A 1 -16.25 6.77 -12.35
CA MET A 1 -16.05 5.30 -12.21
C MET A 1 -16.80 4.79 -11.00
N THR A 2 -17.45 3.67 -11.15
CA THR A 2 -18.20 3.01 -10.07
C THR A 2 -17.28 2.19 -9.18
N VAL A 3 -17.78 1.77 -8.02
CA VAL A 3 -17.08 0.82 -7.12
C VAL A 3 -16.71 -0.47 -7.87
N ILE A 4 -17.59 -0.98 -8.72
CA ILE A 4 -17.34 -2.19 -9.51
C ILE A 4 -16.19 -1.97 -10.48
N ASP A 5 -16.13 -0.82 -11.15
CA ASP A 5 -15.02 -0.47 -12.05
C ASP A 5 -13.71 -0.36 -11.30
N ASN A 6 -13.71 0.25 -10.13
CA ASN A 6 -12.53 0.38 -9.28
C ASN A 6 -12.01 -0.99 -8.83
N ARG A 7 -12.90 -1.91 -8.45
CA ARG A 7 -12.52 -3.28 -8.09
C ARG A 7 -11.87 -4.02 -9.26
N ARG A 8 -12.44 -3.91 -10.45
CA ARG A 8 -11.88 -4.52 -11.66
C ARG A 8 -10.50 -3.95 -11.98
N ALA A 9 -10.38 -2.63 -11.95
CA ALA A 9 -9.12 -1.96 -12.20
C ALA A 9 -8.03 -2.40 -11.21
N LEU A 10 -8.35 -2.51 -9.93
CA LEU A 10 -7.40 -2.98 -8.93
C LEU A 10 -7.02 -4.45 -9.15
N SER A 11 -8.00 -5.32 -9.42
CA SER A 11 -7.73 -6.76 -9.65
C SER A 11 -6.78 -7.02 -10.82
N SER A 12 -6.84 -6.19 -11.85
CA SER A 12 -6.04 -6.36 -13.07
C SER A 12 -4.82 -5.45 -13.14
N ALA A 13 -4.63 -4.54 -12.19
CA ALA A 13 -3.52 -3.59 -12.22
C ALA A 13 -2.17 -4.30 -12.28
N GLU A 14 -1.32 -3.81 -13.17
CA GLU A 14 0.06 -4.26 -13.31
C GLU A 14 0.98 -3.11 -12.90
N GLY A 15 1.81 -3.38 -11.90
CA GLY A 15 2.76 -2.39 -11.40
C GLY A 15 2.24 -1.53 -10.26
N PHE A 16 3.19 -1.03 -9.49
CA PHE A 16 2.92 -0.23 -8.28
C PHE A 16 2.36 1.16 -8.60
N ASP A 17 2.76 1.74 -9.72
CA ASP A 17 2.33 3.06 -10.16
C ASP A 17 0.83 3.15 -10.39
N LEU A 18 0.23 2.14 -11.02
CA LEU A 18 -1.21 2.09 -11.25
C LEU A 18 -1.98 1.95 -9.94
N ILE A 19 -1.52 1.08 -9.04
CA ILE A 19 -2.16 0.91 -7.73
C ILE A 19 -2.01 2.17 -6.90
N PHE A 20 -0.85 2.83 -6.95
CA PHE A 20 -0.64 4.06 -6.21
C PHE A 20 -1.49 5.21 -6.73
N GLU A 21 -1.69 5.31 -8.03
CA GLU A 21 -2.63 6.28 -8.61
C GLU A 21 -4.04 6.08 -8.07
N MET A 22 -4.49 4.82 -7.95
CA MET A 22 -5.77 4.50 -7.34
C MET A 22 -5.83 4.90 -5.86
N VAL A 23 -4.75 4.68 -5.11
CA VAL A 23 -4.63 5.11 -3.71
C VAL A 23 -4.79 6.63 -3.59
N LYS A 24 -4.11 7.40 -4.44
CA LYS A 24 -4.21 8.87 -4.43
C LYS A 24 -5.62 9.35 -4.76
N VAL A 25 -6.21 8.81 -5.80
CA VAL A 25 -7.59 9.15 -6.20
C VAL A 25 -8.59 8.82 -5.09
N ALA A 26 -8.49 7.63 -4.51
CA ALA A 26 -9.37 7.20 -3.42
C ALA A 26 -9.25 8.15 -2.21
N THR A 27 -8.03 8.49 -1.83
CA THR A 27 -7.76 9.38 -0.70
C THR A 27 -8.30 10.80 -0.95
N GLU A 28 -8.04 11.36 -2.12
CA GLU A 28 -8.52 12.69 -2.47
C GLU A 28 -10.06 12.77 -2.48
N ARG A 29 -10.72 11.76 -3.03
CA ARG A 29 -12.20 11.69 -3.05
C ARG A 29 -12.80 11.62 -1.65
N THR A 30 -12.17 10.91 -0.72
CA THR A 30 -12.72 10.68 0.62
C THR A 30 -12.37 11.79 1.59
N ILE A 31 -11.15 12.31 1.58
CA ILE A 31 -10.66 13.28 2.57
C ILE A 31 -10.13 14.58 1.97
N GLY A 32 -10.14 14.73 0.65
CA GLY A 32 -9.73 15.96 -0.03
C GLY A 32 -8.25 16.31 0.07
N LYS A 33 -7.40 15.35 0.43
CA LYS A 33 -5.95 15.56 0.58
C LYS A 33 -5.17 14.85 -0.51
N HIS A 34 -4.08 15.49 -0.93
CA HIS A 34 -3.21 15.01 -1.98
C HIS A 34 -1.75 15.37 -1.70
N ARG A 35 -0.85 14.48 -2.06
CA ARG A 35 0.60 14.72 -2.08
C ARG A 35 1.21 14.07 -3.32
N ALA A 36 2.10 14.78 -3.99
CA ALA A 36 2.86 14.29 -5.14
C ALA A 36 4.36 14.19 -4.83
N GLY A 37 5.13 13.60 -5.72
CA GLY A 37 6.59 13.54 -5.62
C GLY A 37 7.12 12.43 -4.72
N LEU A 38 6.31 11.40 -4.45
CA LEU A 38 6.73 10.29 -3.61
C LEU A 38 7.53 9.26 -4.41
N THR A 39 8.54 8.69 -3.76
CA THR A 39 9.37 7.62 -4.29
C THR A 39 9.05 6.31 -3.57
N LEU A 40 8.93 5.22 -4.32
CA LEU A 40 8.84 3.89 -3.73
C LEU A 40 10.21 3.21 -3.71
N VAL A 41 10.57 2.71 -2.56
CA VAL A 41 11.79 1.93 -2.34
C VAL A 41 11.38 0.54 -1.90
N LEU A 42 11.89 -0.49 -2.56
CA LEU A 42 11.77 -1.87 -2.10
C LEU A 42 13.00 -2.20 -1.26
N GLY A 43 12.79 -2.58 -0.01
CA GLY A 43 13.85 -2.88 0.94
C GLY A 43 13.74 -4.28 1.51
N ASP A 44 14.89 -4.91 1.74
CA ASP A 44 14.97 -6.16 2.50
C ASP A 44 15.08 -5.82 3.99
N ILE A 45 13.92 -5.66 4.62
CA ILE A 45 13.78 -5.27 6.03
C ILE A 45 13.14 -6.40 6.83
N SER A 46 13.09 -6.27 8.16
CA SER A 46 12.50 -7.27 9.05
C SER A 46 11.03 -7.56 8.70
N ASN A 47 10.62 -8.85 8.76
CA ASN A 47 9.27 -9.27 8.36
C ASN A 47 8.16 -8.82 9.29
N ASP A 48 8.46 -8.26 10.44
CA ASP A 48 7.49 -7.63 11.34
C ASP A 48 7.05 -6.24 10.84
N VAL A 49 7.72 -5.70 9.82
CA VAL A 49 7.40 -4.41 9.21
C VAL A 49 7.05 -4.61 7.75
N GLY A 50 5.79 -4.35 7.37
CA GLY A 50 5.34 -4.46 5.97
C GLY A 50 5.84 -3.32 5.10
N ALA A 51 5.83 -2.12 5.64
CA ALA A 51 6.32 -0.91 5.00
C ALA A 51 6.55 0.17 6.06
N TYR A 52 7.24 1.23 5.68
CA TYR A 52 7.35 2.42 6.53
C TYR A 52 7.57 3.68 5.72
N HIS A 53 7.26 4.81 6.34
CA HIS A 53 7.55 6.14 5.84
C HIS A 53 8.30 6.91 6.94
N GLU A 54 9.46 7.41 6.61
CA GLU A 54 10.21 8.28 7.52
C GLU A 54 9.67 9.71 7.41
N MET A 55 9.29 10.29 8.54
CA MET A 55 8.76 11.65 8.58
C MET A 55 9.76 12.65 7.99
N GLY A 56 9.24 13.51 7.12
CA GLY A 56 10.06 14.50 6.41
C GLY A 56 10.73 13.98 5.14
N SER A 57 10.64 12.69 4.86
CA SER A 57 11.14 12.12 3.60
C SER A 57 10.06 12.11 2.50
N ASN A 58 10.51 11.86 1.26
CA ASN A 58 9.62 11.65 0.11
C ASN A 58 9.50 10.16 -0.24
N ALA A 59 9.99 9.27 0.62
CA ALA A 59 10.05 7.85 0.32
C ALA A 59 9.01 7.05 1.14
N ILE A 60 8.38 6.10 0.46
CA ILE A 60 7.70 4.97 1.08
C ILE A 60 8.60 3.76 0.87
N VAL A 61 8.95 3.07 1.95
CA VAL A 61 9.75 1.84 1.90
C VAL A 61 8.84 0.65 2.11
N LEU A 62 8.77 -0.22 1.10
CA LEU A 62 7.97 -1.44 1.12
C LEU A 62 8.90 -2.64 1.36
N ASN A 63 8.52 -3.53 2.27
CA ASN A 63 9.26 -4.76 2.54
C ASN A 63 9.15 -5.71 1.35
N ARG A 64 10.24 -5.81 0.58
CA ARG A 64 10.32 -6.66 -0.62
C ARG A 64 10.18 -8.14 -0.28
N ASN A 65 10.79 -8.58 0.80
CA ASN A 65 10.72 -9.98 1.21
C ASN A 65 9.31 -10.39 1.62
N LEU A 66 8.65 -9.56 2.44
CA LEU A 66 7.26 -9.81 2.83
C LEU A 66 6.32 -9.77 1.62
N LEU A 67 6.55 -8.84 0.68
CA LEU A 67 5.79 -8.79 -0.57
C LEU A 67 5.91 -10.10 -1.36
N ARG A 68 7.11 -10.66 -1.48
CA ARG A 68 7.33 -11.96 -2.15
C ARG A 68 6.58 -13.09 -1.46
N ILE A 69 6.55 -13.10 -0.12
CA ILE A 69 5.79 -14.09 0.65
C ILE A 69 4.30 -13.92 0.39
N VAL A 70 3.80 -12.70 0.42
CA VAL A 70 2.40 -12.38 0.11
C VAL A 70 2.04 -12.83 -1.32
N GLU A 71 2.88 -12.55 -2.28
CA GLU A 71 2.68 -13.01 -3.68
C GLU A 71 2.58 -14.53 -3.76
N LYS A 72 3.47 -15.25 -3.07
CA LYS A 72 3.45 -16.71 -3.03
C LYS A 72 2.19 -17.27 -2.37
N LEU A 73 1.71 -16.65 -1.31
CA LEU A 73 0.53 -17.09 -0.56
C LEU A 73 -0.79 -16.62 -1.17
N SER A 74 -0.79 -15.61 -2.00
CA SER A 74 -2.01 -14.98 -2.53
C SER A 74 -2.76 -15.86 -3.52
N LYS A 75 -2.06 -16.68 -4.28
CA LYS A 75 -2.61 -17.50 -5.36
C LYS A 75 -3.27 -16.71 -6.51
N THR A 76 -3.69 -15.48 -6.29
CA THR A 76 -4.35 -14.62 -7.28
C THR A 76 -3.74 -13.23 -7.27
N ARG A 77 -3.72 -12.58 -8.45
CA ARG A 77 -3.31 -11.18 -8.59
C ARG A 77 -4.24 -10.26 -7.78
N SER A 78 -5.52 -10.54 -7.77
CA SER A 78 -6.52 -9.75 -7.04
C SER A 78 -6.19 -9.63 -5.56
N LYS A 79 -5.86 -10.73 -4.91
CA LYS A 79 -5.51 -10.76 -3.48
C LYS A 79 -4.18 -10.04 -3.21
N ARG A 80 -3.18 -10.27 -4.06
CA ARG A 80 -1.89 -9.57 -4.00
C ARG A 80 -2.08 -8.05 -4.14
N ASN A 81 -2.87 -7.62 -5.12
CA ASN A 81 -3.11 -6.20 -5.38
C ASN A 81 -3.92 -5.53 -4.25
N ALA A 82 -4.82 -6.25 -3.61
CA ALA A 82 -5.51 -5.77 -2.42
C ALA A 82 -4.54 -5.46 -1.27
N TYR A 83 -3.55 -6.32 -1.06
CA TYR A 83 -2.48 -6.09 -0.10
C TYR A 83 -1.65 -4.86 -0.46
N VAL A 84 -1.22 -4.76 -1.72
CA VAL A 84 -0.41 -3.61 -2.18
C VAL A 84 -1.18 -2.30 -2.05
N PHE A 85 -2.45 -2.29 -2.42
CA PHE A 85 -3.31 -1.11 -2.24
C PHE A 85 -3.38 -0.70 -0.77
N MET A 86 -3.65 -1.65 0.12
CA MET A 86 -3.78 -1.39 1.55
C MET A 86 -2.48 -0.85 2.15
N ILE A 87 -1.33 -1.47 1.85
CA ILE A 87 -0.07 -1.06 2.46
C ILE A 87 0.41 0.30 1.91
N LEU A 88 0.22 0.56 0.63
CA LEU A 88 0.52 1.86 0.04
C LEU A 88 -0.41 2.95 0.58
N LEU A 89 -1.69 2.66 0.75
CA LEU A 89 -2.63 3.60 1.36
C LEU A 89 -2.23 3.94 2.80
N HIS A 90 -1.85 2.95 3.60
CA HIS A 90 -1.40 3.15 4.97
C HIS A 90 -0.22 4.12 5.03
N GLU A 91 0.82 3.86 4.26
CA GLU A 91 2.01 4.72 4.25
C GLU A 91 1.73 6.09 3.61
N TYR A 92 0.89 6.14 2.59
CA TYR A 92 0.48 7.40 1.98
C TYR A 92 -0.21 8.32 2.99
N LEU A 93 -1.06 7.78 3.85
CA LEU A 93 -1.71 8.55 4.92
C LEU A 93 -0.68 9.09 5.92
N HIS A 94 0.35 8.33 6.25
CA HIS A 94 1.46 8.85 7.05
C HIS A 94 2.17 10.02 6.36
N THR A 95 2.35 9.96 5.04
CA THR A 95 2.96 11.08 4.29
C THR A 95 2.10 12.35 4.29
N LEU A 96 0.80 12.21 4.51
CA LEU A 96 -0.13 13.33 4.61
C LEU A 96 -0.19 13.94 6.02
N GLY A 97 0.59 13.42 6.96
CA GLY A 97 0.71 13.96 8.31
C GLY A 97 -0.08 13.21 9.40
N TYR A 98 -0.74 12.12 9.06
CA TYR A 98 -1.40 11.27 10.06
C TYR A 98 -0.35 10.37 10.72
N THR A 99 -0.01 10.65 11.99
CA THR A 99 1.08 9.96 12.70
C THR A 99 0.64 8.73 13.48
N SER A 100 -0.63 8.68 13.89
CA SER A 100 -1.18 7.56 14.65
C SER A 100 -1.53 6.38 13.75
N ASP A 101 -0.96 5.21 13.99
CA ASP A 101 -1.31 3.98 13.27
C ASP A 101 -2.79 3.62 13.41
N ARG A 102 -3.35 3.82 14.58
CA ARG A 102 -4.78 3.59 14.81
C ARG A 102 -5.66 4.47 13.93
N GLN A 103 -5.34 5.75 13.85
CA GLN A 103 -6.06 6.70 13.00
C GLN A 103 -5.90 6.34 11.51
N VAL A 104 -4.69 6.00 11.10
CA VAL A 104 -4.39 5.60 9.72
C VAL A 104 -5.16 4.34 9.33
N ARG A 105 -5.24 3.35 10.20
CA ARG A 105 -6.02 2.12 9.95
C ARG A 105 -7.50 2.41 9.78
N THR A 106 -8.07 3.18 10.69
CA THR A 106 -9.50 3.57 10.65
C THR A 106 -9.81 4.38 9.38
N LEU A 107 -8.96 5.33 9.07
CA LEU A 107 -9.11 6.17 7.88
C LEU A 107 -8.90 5.37 6.59
N GLY A 108 -7.89 4.49 6.57
CA GLY A 108 -7.64 3.59 5.45
C GLY A 108 -8.81 2.66 5.16
N ARG A 109 -9.44 2.12 6.21
CA ARG A 109 -10.67 1.33 6.07
C ARG A 109 -11.78 2.15 5.41
N ARG A 110 -12.02 3.34 5.89
CA ARG A 110 -13.04 4.24 5.33
C ARG A 110 -12.78 4.54 3.85
N ILE A 111 -11.55 4.90 3.51
CA ILE A 111 -11.17 5.20 2.13
C ILE A 111 -11.37 3.98 1.22
N ALA A 112 -10.92 2.81 1.66
CA ALA A 112 -11.10 1.57 0.91
C ALA A 112 -12.58 1.21 0.75
N ASP A 113 -13.39 1.37 1.78
CA ASP A 113 -14.84 1.08 1.72
C ASP A 113 -15.57 2.00 0.74
N GLU A 114 -15.23 3.28 0.70
CA GLU A 114 -15.85 4.22 -0.24
C GLU A 114 -15.40 3.98 -1.70
N TYR A 115 -14.16 3.62 -1.91
CA TYR A 115 -13.59 3.45 -3.25
C TYR A 115 -13.81 2.05 -3.83
N LEU A 116 -13.66 1.01 -3.02
CA LEU A 116 -13.74 -0.40 -3.43
C LEU A 116 -14.99 -1.11 -2.92
N GLY A 117 -15.81 -0.42 -2.11
CA GLY A 117 -17.00 -0.98 -1.49
C GLY A 117 -16.69 -1.73 -0.19
N ARG A 118 -17.71 -1.80 0.66
CA ARG A 118 -17.63 -2.51 1.94
C ARG A 118 -17.26 -3.98 1.73
N ARG A 119 -16.52 -4.55 2.69
CA ARG A 119 -16.05 -5.94 2.68
C ARG A 119 -15.03 -6.28 1.59
N HIS A 120 -14.50 -5.31 0.87
CA HIS A 120 -13.36 -5.56 0.01
C HIS A 120 -12.14 -5.94 0.85
N LEU A 121 -11.32 -6.88 0.34
CA LEU A 121 -10.13 -7.38 1.07
C LEU A 121 -9.19 -6.27 1.52
N ALA A 122 -8.97 -5.24 0.70
CA ALA A 122 -8.09 -4.14 1.06
C ALA A 122 -8.55 -3.41 2.32
N GLY A 123 -9.85 -3.14 2.45
CA GLY A 123 -10.42 -2.52 3.64
C GLY A 123 -10.37 -3.43 4.87
N GLU A 124 -10.62 -4.72 4.68
CA GLU A 124 -10.50 -5.70 5.76
C GLU A 124 -9.05 -5.82 6.26
N MET A 125 -8.08 -5.85 5.35
CA MET A 125 -6.64 -5.90 5.67
C MET A 125 -6.16 -4.65 6.41
N ALA A 126 -6.82 -3.51 6.24
CA ALA A 126 -6.45 -2.27 6.95
C ALA A 126 -6.62 -2.37 8.46
N VAL A 127 -7.55 -3.18 8.95
CA VAL A 127 -7.97 -3.23 10.37
C VAL A 127 -7.83 -4.60 11.02
N ARG A 128 -7.48 -5.64 10.27
CA ARG A 128 -7.35 -7.01 10.78
C ARG A 128 -5.93 -7.54 10.56
N PRO A 129 -5.44 -8.47 11.41
CA PRO A 129 -4.11 -9.05 11.23
C PRO A 129 -3.94 -9.75 9.87
N LEU A 130 -2.80 -9.56 9.24
CA LEU A 130 -2.51 -10.09 7.90
C LEU A 130 -2.50 -11.62 7.83
N ASP A 131 -2.13 -12.31 8.90
CA ASP A 131 -2.11 -13.77 8.96
C ASP A 131 -3.50 -14.40 8.76
N GLN A 132 -4.57 -13.66 9.02
CA GLN A 132 -5.95 -14.09 8.73
C GLN A 132 -6.23 -14.18 7.22
N PHE A 133 -5.52 -13.38 6.42
CA PHE A 133 -5.69 -13.35 4.96
C PHE A 133 -4.66 -14.22 4.23
N PHE A 134 -3.52 -14.41 4.83
CA PHE A 134 -2.40 -15.16 4.27
C PHE A 134 -1.99 -16.26 5.26
N PRO A 135 -2.74 -17.37 5.31
CA PRO A 135 -2.42 -18.48 6.21
C PRO A 135 -1.00 -18.99 5.96
N GLY A 136 -0.24 -19.16 7.04
CA GLY A 136 1.17 -19.54 6.97
C GLY A 136 2.15 -18.39 6.95
N LEU A 137 1.68 -17.14 6.91
CA LEU A 137 2.57 -15.96 6.91
C LEU A 137 3.49 -15.94 8.14
N SER A 138 2.96 -16.28 9.32
CA SER A 138 3.72 -16.33 10.56
C SER A 138 4.74 -17.48 10.65
N THR A 139 4.66 -18.48 9.74
CA THR A 139 5.58 -19.62 9.72
C THR A 139 6.87 -19.33 8.95
N PHE A 140 6.91 -18.26 8.18
CA PHE A 140 8.13 -17.84 7.52
C PHE A 140 9.11 -17.29 8.56
N SER A 141 10.33 -17.83 8.55
CA SER A 141 11.37 -17.47 9.50
C SER A 141 11.65 -15.97 9.54
N VAL A 142 12.08 -15.49 10.68
CA VAL A 142 12.46 -14.10 10.89
C VAL A 142 13.51 -13.71 9.85
N PHE A 143 13.14 -12.83 8.95
CA PHE A 143 14.04 -12.27 7.95
C PHE A 143 14.95 -11.24 8.65
N ARG A 144 16.24 -11.34 8.41
CA ARG A 144 17.18 -10.32 8.88
C ARG A 144 17.29 -9.22 7.84
N ASP A 145 17.33 -7.98 8.31
CA ASP A 145 17.58 -6.84 7.45
C ASP A 145 18.96 -6.98 6.79
N LYS A 146 18.97 -7.04 5.47
CA LYS A 146 20.21 -7.09 4.67
C LYS A 146 20.67 -5.72 4.22
N GLY A 147 19.87 -4.68 4.47
CA GLY A 147 20.16 -3.33 4.03
C GLY A 147 20.16 -3.14 2.51
N GLU A 148 19.56 -4.07 1.77
CA GLU A 148 19.45 -3.96 0.31
C GLU A 148 18.16 -3.25 -0.06
N TYR A 149 18.27 -2.21 -0.91
CA TYR A 149 17.15 -1.37 -1.33
C TYR A 149 17.14 -1.18 -2.84
N GLN A 150 15.95 -1.15 -3.40
CA GLN A 150 15.71 -0.88 -4.81
C GLN A 150 14.68 0.25 -4.96
N THR A 151 15.04 1.32 -5.67
CA THR A 151 14.10 2.40 -5.98
C THR A 151 13.29 2.05 -7.22
N ILE A 152 11.97 2.20 -7.13
CA ILE A 152 11.06 2.00 -8.25
C ILE A 152 10.93 3.32 -9.01
N SER A 153 11.42 3.34 -10.25
CA SER A 153 11.30 4.49 -11.13
C SER A 153 9.84 4.70 -11.55
N ARG A 154 9.47 5.97 -11.71
CA ARG A 154 8.13 6.40 -12.13
C ARG A 154 6.99 5.92 -11.24
N PHE A 155 7.27 5.66 -9.97
CA PHE A 155 6.25 5.23 -9.01
C PHE A 155 5.11 6.24 -8.91
N ASP A 156 5.45 7.51 -8.77
CA ASP A 156 4.46 8.60 -8.76
C ASP A 156 4.46 9.31 -10.12
N SER A 157 3.82 8.68 -11.10
CA SER A 157 3.80 9.15 -12.49
C SER A 157 2.98 10.42 -12.69
N SER A 158 2.10 10.77 -11.75
CA SER A 158 1.34 12.03 -11.81
C SER A 158 2.12 13.21 -11.23
N SER A 159 3.29 12.97 -10.66
CA SER A 159 4.17 14.03 -10.16
C SER A 159 4.84 14.72 -11.35
N THR A 160 4.36 15.88 -11.71
CA THR A 160 5.17 16.81 -12.48
C THR A 160 6.27 17.31 -11.55
N PRO A 161 7.56 17.20 -11.91
CA PRO A 161 8.59 17.84 -11.12
C PRO A 161 8.23 19.33 -11.01
N TYR A 162 8.00 19.81 -9.81
CA TYR A 162 7.96 21.23 -9.57
C TYR A 162 9.38 21.74 -9.80
N ILE A 163 9.61 22.20 -11.01
CA ILE A 163 10.71 23.11 -11.25
C ILE A 163 10.19 24.46 -10.75
N ALA A 164 10.48 24.73 -9.52
CA ALA A 164 10.30 26.08 -9.03
C ALA A 164 11.31 26.98 -9.75
#